data_bb3d8ea83da5839ad64ab645e4911d94
#
_entry.id   bb3d8ea83da5839ad64ab645e4911d94
#
_cell.length_a   1.000
_cell.length_b   1.000
_cell.length_c   1.000
_cell.angle_alpha   90.00
_cell.angle_beta   90.00
_cell.angle_gamma   90.00
#
_symmetry.space_group_name_H-M   'P 1'
#
loop_
_entity.id
_entity.type
_entity.pdbx_description
1 polymer ?
#
loop_
_entity_poly.entity_id
_entity_poly.type
_entity_poly.pdbx_seq_one_letter_code
_entity_poly.pdbx_strand_id
1 'polypeptide(L)'
;MKKILFIGMLLIGCEDNKGKQSEFDSSLPTLDLDKFRIVEAGGGFGMATTYSLSFSGYIINTTENVFKTYRQQIIFTAANGNQTTGEITLPMFRWLCPFDSLYGGGKSENIETATYIDSVVSWEAIESGLIVNYGIGNECDNN
;
A
#
# COMPACT_ATOMS: atom_id res chain seq x y z
N MET A 1 -26.38 40.72 16.81
CA MET A 1 -25.94 39.31 16.85
C MET A 1 -25.81 38.80 15.44
N LYS A 2 -24.61 38.72 14.88
CA LYS A 2 -24.36 38.18 13.56
C LYS A 2 -24.15 36.68 13.69
N LYS A 3 -25.09 35.89 13.15
CA LYS A 3 -24.93 34.45 12.96
C LYS A 3 -23.93 34.25 11.84
N ILE A 4 -22.75 33.79 12.17
CA ILE A 4 -21.77 33.33 11.17
C ILE A 4 -22.22 31.94 10.76
N LEU A 5 -22.76 31.83 9.54
CA LEU A 5 -23.07 30.57 8.90
C LEU A 5 -21.76 30.00 8.38
N PHE A 6 -21.19 29.01 9.09
CA PHE A 6 -20.12 28.20 8.54
C PHE A 6 -20.72 27.30 7.46
N ILE A 7 -20.59 27.73 6.22
CA ILE A 7 -20.81 26.85 5.08
C ILE A 7 -19.56 25.96 5.02
N GLY A 8 -19.69 24.76 5.58
CA GLY A 8 -18.73 23.70 5.35
C GLY A 8 -18.71 23.40 3.88
N MET A 9 -17.68 23.84 3.20
CA MET A 9 -17.41 23.46 1.83
C MET A 9 -17.05 21.98 1.83
N LEU A 10 -18.03 21.12 1.56
CA LEU A 10 -17.82 19.74 1.21
C LEU A 10 -17.13 19.74 -0.15
N LEU A 11 -15.82 19.71 -0.15
CA LEU A 11 -15.04 19.39 -1.33
C LEU A 11 -15.28 17.91 -1.62
N ILE A 12 -16.31 17.62 -2.41
CA ILE A 12 -16.44 16.36 -3.11
C ILE A 12 -15.41 16.41 -4.24
N GLY A 13 -14.13 16.26 -3.90
CA GLY A 13 -13.11 15.92 -4.86
C GLY A 13 -13.35 14.49 -5.31
N CYS A 14 -13.17 14.18 -6.58
CA CYS A 14 -12.98 12.81 -7.04
C CYS A 14 -11.92 12.20 -6.15
N GLU A 15 -12.31 11.33 -5.23
CA GLU A 15 -11.38 10.62 -4.38
C GLU A 15 -10.73 9.56 -5.23
N ASP A 16 -9.59 9.90 -5.79
CA ASP A 16 -8.59 8.90 -6.11
C ASP A 16 -8.37 8.10 -4.83
N ASN A 17 -8.35 6.77 -4.93
CA ASN A 17 -8.19 5.80 -3.85
C ASN A 17 -7.11 6.23 -2.85
N LYS A 18 -7.43 7.20 -2.00
CA LYS A 18 -6.48 7.79 -1.05
C LYS A 18 -6.31 6.83 0.09
N GLY A 19 -5.21 6.12 0.02
CA GLY A 19 -4.69 5.42 1.17
C GLY A 19 -4.31 6.39 2.27
N LYS A 20 -4.66 6.05 3.49
CA LYS A 20 -4.03 6.63 4.66
C LYS A 20 -2.79 5.82 4.99
N GLN A 21 -1.66 6.39 4.70
CA GLN A 21 -0.52 6.12 5.53
C GLN A 21 -0.75 6.96 6.79
N SER A 22 -0.94 6.33 7.95
CA SER A 22 -0.91 7.06 9.22
C SER A 22 0.35 7.92 9.23
N GLU A 23 0.33 9.08 9.88
CA GLU A 23 1.49 9.98 10.01
C GLU A 23 2.61 9.23 10.74
N PHE A 24 3.18 8.24 10.06
CA PHE A 24 4.40 7.58 10.48
C PHE A 24 5.52 8.61 10.47
N ASP A 25 6.49 8.35 11.30
CA ASP A 25 7.74 9.06 11.36
C ASP A 25 8.19 9.49 9.95
N SER A 26 8.41 10.78 9.76
CA SER A 26 8.87 11.38 8.50
C SER A 26 10.21 10.80 8.00
N SER A 27 10.86 9.96 8.81
CA SER A 27 12.09 9.23 8.47
C SER A 27 11.85 7.94 7.68
N LEU A 28 10.59 7.56 7.44
CA LEU A 28 10.21 6.32 6.77
C LEU A 28 9.72 6.56 5.33
N PRO A 29 9.87 5.56 4.43
CA PRO A 29 9.30 5.64 3.10
C PRO A 29 7.77 5.76 3.14
N THR A 30 7.21 6.44 2.15
CA THR A 30 5.77 6.56 1.92
C THR A 30 5.31 5.65 0.80
N LEU A 31 4.03 5.31 0.78
CA LEU A 31 3.41 4.47 -0.25
C LEU A 31 2.46 5.29 -1.11
N ASP A 32 2.48 5.02 -2.40
CA ASP A 32 1.52 5.52 -3.39
C ASP A 32 1.04 4.34 -4.24
N LEU A 33 -0.08 3.73 -3.83
CA LEU A 33 -0.65 2.56 -4.49
C LEU A 33 -1.64 3.00 -5.56
N ASP A 34 -1.44 2.54 -6.79
CA ASP A 34 -2.17 3.00 -7.97
C ASP A 34 -2.98 1.91 -8.70
N LYS A 35 -2.68 0.63 -8.44
CA LYS A 35 -3.33 -0.48 -9.14
C LYS A 35 -3.81 -1.57 -8.20
N PHE A 36 -5.04 -2.00 -8.44
CA PHE A 36 -5.71 -3.04 -7.66
C PHE A 36 -6.44 -4.00 -8.61
N ARG A 37 -6.24 -5.31 -8.44
CA ARG A 37 -6.86 -6.32 -9.28
C ARG A 37 -7.05 -7.63 -8.51
N ILE A 38 -8.23 -8.24 -8.61
CA ILE A 38 -8.47 -9.60 -8.14
C ILE A 38 -7.83 -10.59 -9.11
N VAL A 39 -7.09 -11.53 -8.58
CA VAL A 39 -6.43 -12.62 -9.32
C VAL A 39 -6.72 -13.96 -8.68
N GLU A 40 -6.73 -15.01 -9.47
CA GLU A 40 -6.76 -16.37 -8.94
C GLU A 40 -5.45 -16.67 -8.22
N ALA A 41 -5.55 -17.12 -6.97
CA ALA A 41 -4.41 -17.37 -6.11
C ALA A 41 -4.09 -18.85 -5.98
N GLY A 42 -5.06 -19.71 -6.22
CA GLY A 42 -4.91 -21.16 -6.16
C GLY A 42 -6.17 -21.84 -6.65
N GLY A 43 -6.03 -23.08 -6.98
CA GLY A 43 -7.07 -23.94 -7.50
C GLY A 43 -6.37 -25.03 -8.33
N GLY A 44 -6.76 -26.25 -8.14
CA GLY A 44 -6.22 -27.38 -8.88
C GLY A 44 -7.13 -28.57 -8.67
N PHE A 45 -6.81 -29.69 -9.29
CA PHE A 45 -7.61 -30.90 -9.33
C PHE A 45 -8.32 -31.17 -7.98
N GLY A 46 -9.64 -30.86 -7.91
CA GLY A 46 -10.48 -31.12 -6.73
C GLY A 46 -10.39 -30.09 -5.61
N MET A 47 -9.63 -29.01 -5.76
CA MET A 47 -9.57 -27.90 -4.78
C MET A 47 -10.42 -26.73 -5.23
N ALA A 48 -11.05 -26.05 -4.25
CA ALA A 48 -11.77 -24.81 -4.51
C ALA A 48 -10.80 -23.74 -5.01
N THR A 49 -11.21 -22.96 -6.01
CA THR A 49 -10.47 -21.80 -6.46
C THR A 49 -10.46 -20.73 -5.38
N THR A 50 -9.30 -20.24 -5.03
CA THR A 50 -9.13 -19.08 -4.14
C THR A 50 -8.63 -17.87 -4.93
N TYR A 51 -8.85 -16.70 -4.39
CA TYR A 51 -8.48 -15.44 -5.03
C TYR A 51 -7.58 -14.63 -4.10
N SER A 52 -6.93 -13.63 -4.62
CA SER A 52 -6.25 -12.61 -3.83
C SER A 52 -6.34 -11.25 -4.52
N LEU A 53 -6.27 -10.19 -3.74
CA LEU A 53 -6.10 -8.85 -4.26
C LEU A 53 -4.62 -8.65 -4.61
N SER A 54 -4.32 -8.49 -5.89
CA SER A 54 -3.02 -8.05 -6.37
C SER A 54 -3.01 -6.53 -6.42
N PHE A 55 -1.99 -5.91 -5.86
CA PHE A 55 -1.85 -4.47 -5.84
C PHE A 55 -0.41 -4.06 -6.13
N SER A 56 -0.24 -2.84 -6.61
CA SER A 56 1.09 -2.29 -6.90
C SER A 56 1.07 -0.77 -6.80
N GLY A 57 2.25 -0.20 -6.71
CA GLY A 57 2.47 1.24 -6.61
C GLY A 57 3.92 1.55 -6.30
N TYR A 58 4.16 2.79 -5.90
CA TYR A 58 5.49 3.28 -5.57
C TYR A 58 5.74 3.23 -4.08
N ILE A 59 6.96 2.81 -3.71
CA ILE A 59 7.57 3.00 -2.40
C ILE A 59 8.52 4.18 -2.56
N ILE A 60 8.22 5.29 -1.89
CA ILE A 60 8.88 6.58 -2.09
C ILE A 60 9.71 6.92 -0.86
N ASN A 61 11.00 7.13 -1.06
CA ASN A 61 11.91 7.59 -0.03
C ASN A 61 12.15 9.09 -0.15
N THR A 62 11.62 9.86 0.79
CA THR A 62 11.84 11.31 0.87
C THR A 62 12.93 11.69 1.85
N THR A 63 13.74 10.73 2.30
CA THR A 63 14.76 10.91 3.32
C THR A 63 16.17 10.71 2.77
N GLU A 64 17.17 11.04 3.58
CA GLU A 64 18.59 10.78 3.29
C GLU A 64 19.01 9.34 3.64
N ASN A 65 18.10 8.53 4.18
CA ASN A 65 18.39 7.15 4.55
C ASN A 65 18.38 6.22 3.33
N VAL A 66 19.17 5.17 3.39
CA VAL A 66 19.11 4.04 2.45
C VAL A 66 18.33 2.92 3.10
N PHE A 67 17.30 2.41 2.42
CA PHE A 67 16.54 1.27 2.89
C PHE A 67 16.93 0.02 2.12
N LYS A 68 17.50 -0.92 2.84
CA LYS A 68 17.89 -2.25 2.33
C LYS A 68 16.71 -3.22 2.31
N THR A 69 15.85 -3.09 3.29
CA THR A 69 14.60 -3.84 3.40
C THR A 69 13.49 -2.88 3.78
N TYR A 70 12.39 -2.98 3.07
CA TYR A 70 11.13 -2.36 3.44
C TYR A 70 10.02 -3.37 3.20
N ARG A 71 9.21 -3.60 4.21
CA ARG A 71 8.04 -4.48 4.17
C ARG A 71 6.94 -3.81 4.96
N GLN A 72 5.78 -3.67 4.37
CA GLN A 72 4.65 -3.00 5.00
C GLN A 72 3.37 -3.80 4.81
N GLN A 73 2.70 -4.12 5.91
CA GLN A 73 1.34 -4.65 5.86
C GLN A 73 0.31 -3.53 5.64
N ILE A 74 -0.71 -3.86 4.87
CA ILE A 74 -1.72 -2.91 4.42
C ILE A 74 -3.09 -3.57 4.54
N ILE A 75 -4.05 -2.86 5.12
CA ILE A 75 -5.46 -3.23 5.10
C ILE A 75 -6.12 -2.53 3.91
N PHE A 76 -6.83 -3.28 3.10
CA PHE A 76 -7.64 -2.77 2.00
C PHE A 76 -9.11 -2.86 2.38
N THR A 77 -9.86 -1.81 2.13
CA THR A 77 -11.31 -1.76 2.34
C THR A 77 -12.00 -1.62 1.00
N ALA A 78 -12.96 -2.50 0.76
CA ALA A 78 -13.77 -2.52 -0.46
C ALA A 78 -15.04 -1.66 -0.32
N ALA A 79 -15.65 -1.31 -1.45
CA ALA A 79 -16.91 -0.56 -1.49
C ALA A 79 -18.06 -1.31 -0.79
N ASN A 80 -18.05 -2.65 -0.82
CA ASN A 80 -19.02 -3.49 -0.09
C ASN A 80 -18.76 -3.59 1.43
N GLY A 81 -17.71 -2.91 1.94
CA GLY A 81 -17.32 -2.90 3.35
C GLY A 81 -16.41 -4.05 3.78
N ASN A 82 -16.15 -5.02 2.92
CA ASN A 82 -15.22 -6.11 3.22
C ASN A 82 -13.78 -5.60 3.26
N GLN A 83 -12.96 -6.30 4.04
CA GLN A 83 -11.54 -5.97 4.19
C GLN A 83 -10.66 -7.18 3.91
N THR A 84 -9.46 -6.92 3.43
CA THR A 84 -8.39 -7.91 3.30
C THR A 84 -7.06 -7.28 3.62
N THR A 85 -6.11 -8.09 4.05
CA THR A 85 -4.76 -7.65 4.40
C THR A 85 -3.77 -8.16 3.36
N GLY A 86 -2.86 -7.32 2.95
CA GLY A 86 -1.77 -7.67 2.06
C GLY A 86 -0.45 -7.08 2.52
N GLU A 87 0.60 -7.40 1.81
CA GLU A 87 1.95 -6.94 2.14
C GLU A 87 2.67 -6.46 0.88
N ILE A 88 3.31 -5.30 0.95
CA ILE A 88 4.22 -4.79 -0.07
C ILE A 88 5.66 -4.86 0.43
N THR A 89 6.57 -5.24 -0.47
CA THR A 89 8.01 -5.31 -0.18
C THR A 89 8.81 -4.62 -1.28
N LEU A 90 10.04 -4.21 -0.97
CA LEU A 90 10.98 -3.80 -2.01
C LEU A 90 11.21 -4.94 -3.01
N PRO A 91 11.38 -4.63 -4.30
CA PRO A 91 11.80 -5.61 -5.29
C PRO A 91 13.10 -6.31 -4.87
N MET A 92 13.23 -7.60 -5.20
CA MET A 92 14.43 -8.37 -4.85
C MET A 92 15.69 -7.71 -5.41
N PHE A 93 16.73 -7.66 -4.58
CA PHE A 93 18.04 -7.07 -4.92
C PHE A 93 18.03 -5.59 -5.27
N ARG A 94 16.98 -4.88 -4.89
CA ARG A 94 16.89 -3.43 -5.08
C ARG A 94 16.87 -2.76 -3.71
N TRP A 95 17.65 -1.71 -3.58
CA TRP A 95 17.66 -0.84 -2.41
C TRP A 95 16.94 0.44 -2.74
N LEU A 96 16.24 0.99 -1.77
CA LEU A 96 15.57 2.27 -1.92
C LEU A 96 16.54 3.37 -1.47
N CYS A 97 17.14 4.02 -2.44
CA CYS A 97 18.13 5.06 -2.23
C CYS A 97 17.49 6.38 -1.77
N PRO A 98 18.29 7.33 -1.21
CA PRO A 98 17.79 8.62 -0.81
C PRO A 98 17.05 9.34 -1.96
N PHE A 99 15.89 9.89 -1.67
CA PHE A 99 15.08 10.67 -2.61
C PHE A 99 14.67 9.92 -3.89
N ASP A 100 14.66 8.60 -3.84
CA ASP A 100 14.28 7.72 -4.94
C ASP A 100 12.93 7.06 -4.70
N SER A 101 12.37 6.45 -5.73
CA SER A 101 11.15 5.66 -5.65
C SER A 101 11.30 4.35 -6.43
N LEU A 102 10.76 3.28 -5.87
CA LEU A 102 10.74 1.99 -6.53
C LEU A 102 9.29 1.50 -6.70
N TYR A 103 8.97 1.05 -7.89
CA TYR A 103 7.69 0.42 -8.18
C TYR A 103 7.71 -1.01 -7.65
N GLY A 104 6.78 -1.32 -6.78
CA GLY A 104 6.64 -2.62 -6.15
C GLY A 104 5.20 -3.08 -6.14
N GLY A 105 5.00 -4.28 -5.67
CA GLY A 105 3.65 -4.83 -5.55
C GLY A 105 3.58 -5.94 -4.52
N GLY A 106 2.37 -6.36 -4.28
CA GLY A 106 2.07 -7.43 -3.34
C GLY A 106 0.75 -8.11 -3.65
N LYS A 107 0.42 -9.05 -2.79
CA LYS A 107 -0.86 -9.74 -2.81
C LYS A 107 -1.44 -9.77 -1.42
N SER A 108 -2.76 -9.78 -1.34
CA SER A 108 -3.46 -10.03 -0.08
C SER A 108 -3.42 -11.52 0.29
N GLU A 109 -3.85 -11.80 1.50
CA GLU A 109 -4.28 -13.15 1.90
C GLU A 109 -5.30 -13.70 0.91
N ASN A 110 -5.45 -15.03 0.93
CA ASN A 110 -6.44 -15.70 0.09
C ASN A 110 -7.86 -15.35 0.53
N ILE A 111 -8.69 -15.02 -0.43
CA ILE A 111 -10.12 -14.78 -0.27
C ILE A 111 -10.92 -15.86 -1.01
N GLU A 112 -12.08 -16.22 -0.47
CA GLU A 112 -12.83 -17.37 -0.97
C GLU A 112 -13.54 -17.11 -2.30
N THR A 113 -13.93 -15.87 -2.56
CA THR A 113 -14.68 -15.52 -3.78
C THR A 113 -14.12 -14.28 -4.45
N ALA A 114 -14.16 -14.23 -5.77
CA ALA A 114 -13.70 -13.08 -6.56
C ALA A 114 -14.49 -11.79 -6.26
N THR A 115 -15.70 -11.90 -5.72
CA THR A 115 -16.57 -10.77 -5.38
C THR A 115 -16.44 -10.31 -3.94
N TYR A 116 -15.62 -10.98 -3.12
CA TYR A 116 -15.41 -10.58 -1.73
C TYR A 116 -14.87 -9.16 -1.60
N ILE A 117 -13.92 -8.79 -2.46
CA ILE A 117 -13.44 -7.43 -2.65
C ILE A 117 -13.92 -6.97 -4.03
N ASP A 118 -15.02 -6.27 -4.09
CA ASP A 118 -15.63 -5.79 -5.34
C ASP A 118 -14.83 -4.65 -5.98
N SER A 119 -14.39 -3.70 -5.16
CA SER A 119 -13.50 -2.60 -5.56
C SER A 119 -12.83 -2.00 -4.33
N VAL A 120 -11.55 -1.69 -4.42
CA VAL A 120 -10.83 -1.03 -3.33
C VAL A 120 -11.18 0.45 -3.31
N VAL A 121 -11.73 0.93 -2.20
CA VAL A 121 -12.07 2.35 -2.00
C VAL A 121 -11.11 3.06 -1.08
N SER A 122 -10.41 2.32 -0.22
CA SER A 122 -9.36 2.87 0.65
C SER A 122 -8.38 1.78 1.07
N TRP A 123 -7.21 2.21 1.48
CA TRP A 123 -6.20 1.36 2.09
C TRP A 123 -5.51 2.07 3.23
N GLU A 124 -4.98 1.32 4.18
CA GLU A 124 -4.27 1.84 5.34
C GLU A 124 -3.06 0.97 5.68
N ALA A 125 -1.90 1.59 5.84
CA ALA A 125 -0.70 0.91 6.30
C ALA A 125 -0.78 0.62 7.81
N ILE A 126 -0.41 -0.58 8.23
CA ILE A 126 -0.46 -1.03 9.62
C ILE A 126 0.91 -0.79 10.26
N GLU A 127 0.99 0.07 11.28
CA GLU A 127 2.24 0.39 11.96
C GLU A 127 2.97 -0.84 12.52
N SER A 128 2.25 -1.73 13.17
CA SER A 128 2.80 -2.98 13.71
C SER A 128 3.29 -3.96 12.65
N GLY A 129 2.89 -3.76 11.40
CA GLY A 129 3.29 -4.58 10.25
C GLY A 129 4.43 -3.96 9.42
N LEU A 130 5.14 -2.97 9.94
CA LEU A 130 6.28 -2.36 9.28
C LEU A 130 7.58 -3.02 9.70
N ILE A 131 8.38 -3.43 8.71
CA ILE A 131 9.74 -3.92 8.88
C ILE A 131 10.67 -3.14 7.97
N VAL A 132 11.67 -2.48 8.55
CA VAL A 132 12.69 -1.75 7.80
C VAL A 132 14.10 -2.14 8.28
N ASN A 133 15.03 -2.23 7.32
CA ASN A 133 16.45 -2.29 7.60
C ASN A 133 17.16 -1.22 6.79
N TYR A 134 18.05 -0.51 7.43
CA TYR A 134 18.84 0.53 6.82
C TYR A 134 20.08 -0.05 6.14
N GLY A 135 20.46 0.53 5.02
CA GLY A 135 21.71 0.28 4.33
C GLY A 135 22.78 1.30 4.72
N ILE A 136 23.98 1.11 4.18
CA ILE A 136 25.10 2.03 4.32
C ILE A 136 25.12 2.96 3.09
N GLY A 137 25.38 4.27 3.30
CA GLY A 137 25.19 5.31 2.28
C GLY A 137 25.95 5.13 0.96
N ASN A 138 27.09 4.43 0.93
CA ASN A 138 27.87 4.19 -0.28
C ASN A 138 27.29 3.10 -1.21
N GLU A 139 26.25 2.40 -0.79
CA GLU A 139 25.63 1.30 -1.56
C GLU A 139 24.75 1.82 -2.71
N CYS A 140 24.39 3.09 -2.70
CA CYS A 140 23.63 3.75 -3.77
C CYS A 140 24.48 4.49 -4.80
N ASP A 141 25.79 4.63 -4.58
CA ASP A 141 26.68 5.40 -5.45
C ASP A 141 27.09 4.67 -6.74
N ASN A 142 26.67 3.41 -6.89
CA ASN A 142 27.05 2.53 -8.01
C ASN A 142 25.89 2.14 -8.95
N ASN A 143 24.79 2.87 -8.93
CA ASN A 143 23.65 2.63 -9.84
C ASN A 143 23.56 3.66 -10.95
#